data_f59676825e0f1009729ecab567ecb9ef
#
_entry.id   f59676825e0f1009729ecab567ecb9ef
#
_cell.length_a   1.000
_cell.length_b   1.000
_cell.length_c   1.000
_cell.angle_alpha   90.00
_cell.angle_beta   90.00
_cell.angle_gamma   90.00
#
_symmetry.space_group_name_H-M   'P 1'
#
loop_
_entity.id
_entity.type
_entity.pdbx_description
1 polymer ?
#
loop_
_entity_poly.entity_id
_entity_poly.type
_entity_poly.pdbx_seq_one_letter_code
_entity_poly.pdbx_strand_id
1 'polypeptide(L)'
;MENVIEVQKVNKFFAEEHVLRDVSHSFEKGKIHGIVGNNGSGKTVLMKCICGFLKPDSGTIFVNHKQVGWETDFPEDIGIIIETPGFLPHLSGTQNLRILASLQRKANIHTIRAVLEQVGLDPDMKKPVGKYSLGMRQRLGFAQALMEDPSLLILDETFNGLDKYGVVHIRNVIKGLRAEGKTVILASHNQVDIDELCDTVCEMDAGILTVVR
;
A
#
# COMPACT_ATOMS: atom_id res chain seq x y z
N MET A 1 22.48 -6.55 2.36
CA MET A 1 21.33 -5.68 2.07
C MET A 1 20.37 -5.81 3.24
N GLU A 2 19.69 -4.75 3.65
CA GLU A 2 18.78 -4.74 4.80
C GLU A 2 17.37 -5.08 4.32
N ASN A 3 16.70 -6.04 4.97
CA ASN A 3 15.32 -6.38 4.69
C ASN A 3 14.38 -5.52 5.54
N VAL A 4 13.34 -4.95 4.94
CA VAL A 4 12.30 -4.21 5.65
C VAL A 4 11.12 -5.10 6.04
N ILE A 5 10.85 -6.14 5.25
CA ILE A 5 9.82 -7.14 5.53
C ILE A 5 10.43 -8.53 5.37
N GLU A 6 10.16 -9.42 6.32
CA GLU A 6 10.49 -10.85 6.24
C GLU A 6 9.23 -11.67 6.50
N VAL A 7 8.87 -12.50 5.54
CA VAL A 7 7.75 -13.45 5.61
C VAL A 7 8.35 -14.86 5.71
N GLN A 8 7.98 -15.62 6.74
CA GLN A 8 8.58 -16.92 7.03
C GLN A 8 7.51 -17.99 7.21
N LYS A 9 7.36 -18.88 6.22
CA LYS A 9 6.44 -20.04 6.20
C LYS A 9 5.00 -19.69 6.59
N VAL A 10 4.51 -18.57 6.05
CA VAL A 10 3.17 -18.05 6.37
C VAL A 10 2.11 -18.86 5.68
N ASN A 11 1.15 -19.33 6.48
CA ASN A 11 -0.07 -19.99 6.03
C ASN A 11 -1.30 -19.22 6.50
N LYS A 12 -2.32 -19.14 5.64
CA LYS A 12 -3.60 -18.54 5.97
C LYS A 12 -4.75 -19.35 5.39
N PHE A 13 -5.72 -19.66 6.25
CA PHE A 13 -6.95 -20.37 5.87
C PHE A 13 -8.16 -19.46 6.09
N PHE A 14 -9.17 -19.61 5.24
CA PHE A 14 -10.52 -19.12 5.47
C PHE A 14 -11.46 -20.33 5.34
N ALA A 15 -12.02 -20.75 6.45
CA ALA A 15 -12.72 -22.04 6.57
C ALA A 15 -11.85 -23.18 6.03
N GLU A 16 -12.24 -23.86 4.97
CA GLU A 16 -11.48 -24.96 4.34
C GLU A 16 -10.53 -24.48 3.23
N GLU A 17 -10.59 -23.24 2.83
CA GLU A 17 -9.77 -22.70 1.75
C GLU A 17 -8.37 -22.29 2.25
N HIS A 18 -7.31 -22.91 1.70
CA HIS A 18 -5.92 -22.59 2.00
C HIS A 18 -5.43 -21.48 1.06
N VAL A 19 -5.52 -20.23 1.51
CA VAL A 19 -5.29 -19.02 0.68
C VAL A 19 -3.84 -18.61 0.61
N LEU A 20 -3.04 -18.79 1.69
CA LEU A 20 -1.58 -18.61 1.66
C LEU A 20 -0.94 -19.94 2.05
N ARG A 21 0.00 -20.41 1.22
CA ARG A 21 0.59 -21.75 1.32
C ARG A 21 2.10 -21.66 1.52
N ASP A 22 2.56 -21.75 2.76
CA ASP A 22 3.98 -21.78 3.15
C ASP A 22 4.81 -20.62 2.55
N VAL A 23 4.18 -19.43 2.49
CA VAL A 23 4.78 -18.25 1.85
C VAL A 23 6.01 -17.82 2.61
N SER A 24 7.15 -17.74 1.91
CA SER A 24 8.42 -17.26 2.46
C SER A 24 9.08 -16.32 1.47
N HIS A 25 9.35 -15.07 1.89
CA HIS A 25 10.03 -14.06 1.07
C HIS A 25 10.58 -12.93 1.94
N SER A 26 11.62 -12.25 1.43
CA SER A 26 12.18 -11.06 2.07
C SER A 26 12.17 -9.88 1.08
N PHE A 27 11.69 -8.74 1.55
CA PHE A 27 11.65 -7.51 0.76
C PHE A 27 12.74 -6.55 1.23
N GLU A 28 13.62 -6.18 0.31
CA GLU A 28 14.76 -5.32 0.58
C GLU A 28 14.33 -3.84 0.72
N LYS A 29 14.98 -3.12 1.61
CA LYS A 29 14.76 -1.69 1.83
C LYS A 29 15.16 -0.86 0.61
N GLY A 30 14.40 0.22 0.33
CA GLY A 30 14.71 1.20 -0.71
C GLY A 30 14.41 0.74 -2.14
N LYS A 31 13.65 -0.35 -2.31
CA LYS A 31 13.23 -0.89 -3.60
C LYS A 31 11.72 -0.85 -3.79
N ILE A 32 11.29 -0.92 -5.04
CA ILE A 32 9.90 -1.17 -5.41
C ILE A 32 9.77 -2.65 -5.73
N HIS A 33 8.97 -3.37 -4.96
CA HIS A 33 8.69 -4.80 -5.11
C HIS A 33 7.30 -5.01 -5.70
N GLY A 34 7.23 -5.63 -6.87
CA GLY A 34 5.99 -6.01 -7.52
C GLY A 34 5.49 -7.38 -7.04
N ILE A 35 4.20 -7.49 -6.77
CA ILE A 35 3.51 -8.77 -6.57
C ILE A 35 2.44 -8.89 -7.66
N VAL A 36 2.68 -9.77 -8.63
CA VAL A 36 1.73 -10.06 -9.71
C VAL A 36 0.93 -11.32 -9.42
N GLY A 37 -0.14 -11.51 -10.14
CA GLY A 37 -0.99 -12.71 -10.03
C GLY A 37 -2.46 -12.40 -10.26
N ASN A 38 -3.25 -13.41 -10.52
CA ASN A 38 -4.68 -13.30 -10.79
C ASN A 38 -5.47 -12.79 -9.56
N ASN A 39 -6.68 -12.32 -9.79
CA ASN A 39 -7.61 -12.03 -8.69
C ASN A 39 -7.89 -13.32 -7.91
N GLY A 40 -7.89 -13.22 -6.57
CA GLY A 40 -8.06 -14.37 -5.69
C GLY A 40 -6.78 -15.20 -5.47
N SER A 41 -5.63 -14.86 -6.04
CA SER A 41 -4.38 -15.62 -5.83
C SER A 41 -3.77 -15.51 -4.43
N GLY A 42 -4.22 -14.53 -3.61
CA GLY A 42 -3.73 -14.32 -2.23
C GLY A 42 -2.95 -13.02 -1.99
N LYS A 43 -2.71 -12.18 -3.02
CA LYS A 43 -1.94 -10.92 -2.90
C LYS A 43 -2.45 -10.01 -1.78
N THR A 44 -3.73 -9.65 -1.82
CA THR A 44 -4.37 -8.80 -0.80
C THR A 44 -4.31 -9.43 0.60
N VAL A 45 -4.46 -10.76 0.68
CA VAL A 45 -4.38 -11.49 1.96
C VAL A 45 -2.96 -11.41 2.55
N LEU A 46 -1.93 -11.62 1.72
CA LEU A 46 -0.54 -11.44 2.15
C LEU A 46 -0.28 -10.01 2.63
N MET A 47 -0.70 -9.01 1.88
CA MET A 47 -0.55 -7.60 2.27
C MET A 47 -1.28 -7.28 3.58
N LYS A 48 -2.50 -7.79 3.78
CA LYS A 48 -3.24 -7.64 5.04
C LYS A 48 -2.51 -8.31 6.20
N CYS A 49 -1.87 -9.46 5.99
CA CYS A 49 -1.05 -10.11 7.02
C CYS A 49 0.20 -9.26 7.36
N ILE A 50 0.89 -8.70 6.37
CA ILE A 50 2.05 -7.82 6.56
C ILE A 50 1.64 -6.56 7.35
N CYS A 51 0.46 -5.99 7.07
CA CYS A 51 -0.05 -4.81 7.76
C CYS A 51 -0.63 -5.09 9.16
N GLY A 52 -0.73 -6.35 9.59
CA GLY A 52 -1.36 -6.73 10.86
C GLY A 52 -2.89 -6.75 10.85
N PHE A 53 -3.54 -6.52 9.68
CA PHE A 53 -5.00 -6.57 9.57
C PHE A 53 -5.56 -8.01 9.62
N LEU A 54 -4.72 -8.99 9.30
CA LEU A 54 -5.04 -10.40 9.38
C LEU A 54 -3.88 -11.13 10.08
N LYS A 55 -4.20 -11.96 11.07
CA LYS A 55 -3.23 -12.83 11.69
C LYS A 55 -3.05 -14.10 10.83
N PRO A 56 -1.83 -14.48 10.45
CA PRO A 56 -1.57 -15.78 9.84
C PRO A 56 -1.92 -16.93 10.80
N ASP A 57 -2.30 -18.07 10.26
CA ASP A 57 -2.61 -19.26 11.08
C ASP A 57 -1.34 -20.00 11.49
N SER A 58 -0.26 -19.87 10.69
CA SER A 58 1.08 -20.30 11.06
C SER A 58 2.14 -19.49 10.32
N GLY A 59 3.40 -19.58 10.74
CA GLY A 59 4.51 -18.77 10.25
C GLY A 59 4.61 -17.44 10.96
N THR A 60 5.56 -16.61 10.54
CA THR A 60 5.86 -15.30 11.16
C THR A 60 6.11 -14.24 10.11
N ILE A 61 5.78 -13.01 10.44
CA ILE A 61 6.04 -11.83 9.61
C ILE A 61 6.75 -10.80 10.47
N PHE A 62 7.87 -10.29 9.96
CA PHE A 62 8.60 -9.17 10.58
C PHE A 62 8.53 -7.97 9.65
N VAL A 63 8.26 -6.81 10.22
CA VAL A 63 8.32 -5.51 9.55
C VAL A 63 9.19 -4.59 10.39
N ASN A 64 10.22 -3.98 9.79
CA ASN A 64 11.21 -3.17 10.50
C ASN A 64 11.76 -3.91 11.74
N HIS A 65 12.09 -5.20 11.58
CA HIS A 65 12.63 -6.11 12.62
C HIS A 65 11.69 -6.40 13.79
N LYS A 66 10.42 -5.94 13.78
CA LYS A 66 9.41 -6.27 14.79
C LYS A 66 8.45 -7.33 14.26
N GLN A 67 8.17 -8.36 15.06
CA GLN A 67 7.21 -9.39 14.69
C GLN A 67 5.78 -8.88 14.79
N VAL A 68 5.07 -8.90 13.65
CA VAL A 68 3.66 -8.49 13.55
C VAL A 68 2.77 -9.53 14.24
N GLY A 69 1.83 -9.04 15.06
CA GLY A 69 0.91 -9.87 15.84
C GLY A 69 1.51 -10.46 17.12
N TRP A 70 2.75 -10.07 17.47
CA TRP A 70 3.42 -10.46 18.73
C TRP A 70 4.09 -9.28 19.42
N GLU A 71 5.02 -8.57 18.75
CA GLU A 71 5.70 -7.38 19.28
C GLU A 71 4.98 -6.09 18.92
N THR A 72 4.22 -6.11 17.85
CA THR A 72 3.36 -5.01 17.42
C THR A 72 2.09 -5.55 16.75
N ASP A 73 0.94 -4.98 17.04
CA ASP A 73 -0.31 -5.32 16.35
C ASP A 73 -0.30 -4.77 14.91
N PHE A 74 0.24 -3.55 14.74
CA PHE A 74 0.36 -2.86 13.47
C PHE A 74 1.76 -2.32 13.29
N PRO A 75 2.41 -2.53 12.14
CA PRO A 75 3.71 -1.93 11.84
C PRO A 75 3.64 -0.40 11.92
N GLU A 76 4.68 0.19 12.49
CA GLU A 76 4.87 1.64 12.51
C GLU A 76 5.52 2.11 11.20
N ASP A 77 5.38 3.40 10.87
CA ASP A 77 6.04 4.05 9.73
C ASP A 77 5.66 3.43 8.36
N ILE A 78 4.37 3.11 8.22
CA ILE A 78 3.82 2.46 7.03
C ILE A 78 2.65 3.27 6.45
N GLY A 79 2.67 3.50 5.13
CA GLY A 79 1.55 4.03 4.35
C GLY A 79 0.83 2.90 3.63
N ILE A 80 -0.50 2.86 3.70
CA ILE A 80 -1.26 1.72 3.22
C ILE A 80 -2.39 2.16 2.30
N ILE A 81 -2.50 1.51 1.14
CA ILE A 81 -3.70 1.51 0.31
C ILE A 81 -4.02 0.05 0.01
N ILE A 82 -4.98 -0.50 0.74
CA ILE A 82 -5.53 -1.84 0.51
C ILE A 82 -7.03 -1.69 0.36
N GLU A 83 -7.57 -2.17 -0.76
CA GLU A 83 -8.97 -1.98 -1.13
C GLU A 83 -9.35 -0.48 -1.28
N THR A 84 -10.62 -0.14 -1.11
CA THR A 84 -11.10 1.23 -1.28
C THR A 84 -11.00 2.00 0.03
N PRO A 85 -10.27 3.11 0.10
CA PRO A 85 -10.19 3.93 1.31
C PRO A 85 -11.56 4.45 1.74
N GLY A 86 -11.90 4.26 3.02
CA GLY A 86 -13.14 4.73 3.63
C GLY A 86 -13.02 6.20 4.08
N PHE A 87 -13.61 7.13 3.31
CA PHE A 87 -13.66 8.54 3.67
C PHE A 87 -15.05 8.95 4.11
N LEU A 88 -15.15 10.00 4.95
CA LEU A 88 -16.40 10.62 5.33
C LEU A 88 -16.98 11.36 4.11
N PRO A 89 -18.11 10.89 3.54
CA PRO A 89 -18.57 11.34 2.23
C PRO A 89 -19.05 12.79 2.18
N HIS A 90 -19.44 13.35 3.32
CA HIS A 90 -19.94 14.71 3.46
C HIS A 90 -18.84 15.77 3.65
N LEU A 91 -17.60 15.36 3.90
CA LEU A 91 -16.45 16.23 4.08
C LEU A 91 -15.61 16.34 2.80
N SER A 92 -14.84 17.42 2.67
CA SER A 92 -13.84 17.58 1.60
C SER A 92 -12.63 16.65 1.83
N GLY A 93 -11.76 16.47 0.80
CA GLY A 93 -10.52 15.69 0.94
C GLY A 93 -9.63 16.23 2.05
N THR A 94 -9.38 17.53 2.08
CA THR A 94 -8.57 18.19 3.12
C THR A 94 -9.16 17.97 4.52
N GLN A 95 -10.47 18.04 4.69
CA GLN A 95 -11.12 17.81 5.98
C GLN A 95 -10.98 16.35 6.44
N ASN A 96 -11.13 15.38 5.51
CA ASN A 96 -10.89 13.97 5.80
C ASN A 96 -9.45 13.74 6.30
N LEU A 97 -8.45 14.24 5.57
CA LEU A 97 -7.04 14.07 5.97
C LEU A 97 -6.72 14.76 7.29
N ARG A 98 -7.31 15.93 7.60
CA ARG A 98 -7.15 16.60 8.89
C ARG A 98 -7.66 15.77 10.07
N ILE A 99 -8.80 15.10 9.92
CA ILE A 99 -9.33 14.21 10.96
C ILE A 99 -8.36 13.06 11.19
N LEU A 100 -7.89 12.38 10.13
CA LEU A 100 -6.94 11.28 10.24
C LEU A 100 -5.61 11.73 10.88
N ALA A 101 -5.06 12.86 10.43
CA ALA A 101 -3.84 13.44 11.00
C ALA A 101 -3.97 13.77 12.49
N SER A 102 -5.17 14.13 12.97
CA SER A 102 -5.41 14.42 14.38
C SER A 102 -5.28 13.20 15.29
N LEU A 103 -5.43 11.98 14.75
CA LEU A 103 -5.33 10.73 15.51
C LEU A 103 -3.87 10.41 15.88
N GLN A 104 -2.94 10.59 14.94
CA GLN A 104 -1.52 10.29 15.14
C GLN A 104 -0.66 11.52 15.46
N ARG A 105 -1.15 12.73 15.16
CA ARG A 105 -0.48 14.03 15.36
C ARG A 105 0.88 14.17 14.64
N LYS A 106 1.11 13.39 13.59
CA LYS A 106 2.34 13.42 12.79
C LYS A 106 2.27 14.42 11.63
N ALA A 107 1.12 14.59 11.01
CA ALA A 107 0.92 15.50 9.88
C ALA A 107 0.21 16.80 10.30
N ASN A 108 0.65 17.94 9.75
CA ASN A 108 0.03 19.24 9.92
C ASN A 108 -0.67 19.71 8.64
N ILE A 109 -1.33 20.87 8.67
CA ILE A 109 -2.08 21.38 7.51
C ILE A 109 -1.18 21.64 6.30
N HIS A 110 0.07 22.05 6.48
CA HIS A 110 1.00 22.29 5.37
C HIS A 110 1.38 20.99 4.69
N THR A 111 1.66 19.95 5.47
CA THR A 111 1.93 18.59 4.96
C THR A 111 0.73 18.03 4.19
N ILE A 112 -0.49 18.17 4.75
CA ILE A 112 -1.72 17.74 4.08
C ILE A 112 -1.92 18.44 2.74
N ARG A 113 -1.69 19.75 2.67
CA ARG A 113 -1.79 20.50 1.41
C ARG A 113 -0.76 20.03 0.39
N ALA A 114 0.49 19.88 0.82
CA ALA A 114 1.58 19.42 -0.05
C ALA A 114 1.31 18.03 -0.66
N VAL A 115 0.85 17.06 0.15
CA VAL A 115 0.54 15.72 -0.39
C VAL A 115 -0.68 15.71 -1.29
N LEU A 116 -1.69 16.56 -1.05
CA LEU A 116 -2.82 16.71 -1.97
C LEU A 116 -2.37 17.26 -3.33
N GLU A 117 -1.53 18.29 -3.34
CA GLU A 117 -0.92 18.83 -4.57
C GLU A 117 -0.04 17.78 -5.25
N GLN A 118 0.77 17.04 -4.48
CA GLN A 118 1.64 15.97 -4.98
C GLN A 118 0.86 14.88 -5.73
N VAL A 119 -0.34 14.53 -5.28
CA VAL A 119 -1.18 13.53 -5.96
C VAL A 119 -2.13 14.16 -7.01
N GLY A 120 -2.04 15.46 -7.25
CA GLY A 120 -2.84 16.19 -8.25
C GLY A 120 -4.28 16.46 -7.82
N LEU A 121 -4.50 16.70 -6.51
CA LEU A 121 -5.76 17.18 -5.96
C LEU A 121 -5.60 18.62 -5.45
N ASP A 122 -6.59 19.47 -5.73
CA ASP A 122 -6.62 20.83 -5.19
C ASP A 122 -6.94 20.81 -3.68
N PRO A 123 -6.01 21.27 -2.80
CA PRO A 123 -6.21 21.28 -1.36
C PRO A 123 -7.33 22.24 -0.89
N ASP A 124 -7.72 23.20 -1.72
CA ASP A 124 -8.79 24.16 -1.43
C ASP A 124 -10.15 23.72 -1.95
N MET A 125 -10.21 22.55 -2.59
CA MET A 125 -11.45 21.97 -3.12
C MET A 125 -12.47 21.72 -1.99
N LYS A 126 -13.60 22.43 -2.05
CA LYS A 126 -14.70 22.30 -1.07
C LYS A 126 -15.69 21.19 -1.40
N LYS A 127 -15.54 20.53 -2.58
CA LYS A 127 -16.41 19.44 -3.02
C LYS A 127 -16.33 18.27 -2.02
N PRO A 128 -17.47 17.73 -1.53
CA PRO A 128 -17.47 16.60 -0.62
C PRO A 128 -16.99 15.32 -1.34
N VAL A 129 -16.27 14.45 -0.60
CA VAL A 129 -15.66 13.22 -1.14
C VAL A 129 -16.70 12.25 -1.71
N GLY A 130 -17.92 12.25 -1.20
CA GLY A 130 -19.03 11.48 -1.77
C GLY A 130 -19.34 11.82 -3.24
N LYS A 131 -18.94 13.02 -3.70
CA LYS A 131 -19.07 13.46 -5.10
C LYS A 131 -17.79 13.34 -5.92
N TYR A 132 -16.73 12.77 -5.37
CA TYR A 132 -15.47 12.52 -6.10
C TYR A 132 -15.65 11.41 -7.12
N SER A 133 -14.95 11.52 -8.26
CA SER A 133 -14.78 10.37 -9.16
C SER A 133 -13.98 9.27 -8.47
N LEU A 134 -13.98 8.05 -9.05
CA LEU A 134 -13.16 6.97 -8.54
C LEU A 134 -11.67 7.38 -8.51
N GLY A 135 -11.15 7.96 -9.60
CA GLY A 135 -9.77 8.44 -9.67
C GLY A 135 -9.44 9.54 -8.65
N MET A 136 -10.38 10.45 -8.34
CA MET A 136 -10.17 11.43 -7.27
C MET A 136 -10.11 10.76 -5.89
N ARG A 137 -10.92 9.73 -5.63
CA ARG A 137 -10.85 8.96 -4.37
C ARG A 137 -9.55 8.18 -4.27
N GLN A 138 -9.08 7.59 -5.37
CA GLN A 138 -7.77 6.91 -5.40
C GLN A 138 -6.63 7.89 -5.08
N ARG A 139 -6.60 9.06 -5.72
CA ARG A 139 -5.60 10.10 -5.42
C ARG A 139 -5.66 10.56 -3.95
N LEU A 140 -6.86 10.69 -3.38
CA LEU A 140 -7.02 11.01 -1.96
C LEU A 140 -6.47 9.88 -1.06
N GLY A 141 -6.65 8.61 -1.46
CA GLY A 141 -6.03 7.45 -0.79
C GLY A 141 -4.50 7.52 -0.81
N PHE A 142 -3.90 7.90 -1.95
CA PHE A 142 -2.46 8.17 -2.01
C PHE A 142 -2.04 9.30 -1.06
N ALA A 143 -2.76 10.43 -1.06
CA ALA A 143 -2.45 11.52 -0.13
C ALA A 143 -2.54 11.07 1.34
N GLN A 144 -3.52 10.24 1.69
CA GLN A 144 -3.63 9.63 3.02
C GLN A 144 -2.41 8.77 3.35
N ALA A 145 -2.00 7.88 2.44
CA ALA A 145 -0.86 6.98 2.66
C ALA A 145 0.47 7.73 2.80
N LEU A 146 0.60 8.90 2.13
CA LEU A 146 1.84 9.68 2.10
C LEU A 146 1.92 10.77 3.18
N MET A 147 0.80 11.20 3.77
CA MET A 147 0.76 12.42 4.60
C MET A 147 1.62 12.37 5.87
N GLU A 148 2.00 11.18 6.33
CA GLU A 148 2.84 10.98 7.51
C GLU A 148 4.29 10.64 7.15
N ASP A 149 4.64 10.78 5.87
CA ASP A 149 5.98 10.55 5.31
C ASP A 149 6.57 9.17 5.62
N PRO A 150 5.84 8.07 5.39
CA PRO A 150 6.28 6.72 5.76
C PRO A 150 7.51 6.28 4.98
N SER A 151 8.34 5.40 5.59
CA SER A 151 9.46 4.75 4.90
C SER A 151 9.05 3.53 4.07
N LEU A 152 7.90 2.94 4.38
CA LEU A 152 7.33 1.77 3.71
C LEU A 152 5.91 2.06 3.22
N LEU A 153 5.63 1.73 1.96
CA LEU A 153 4.28 1.80 1.39
C LEU A 153 3.82 0.43 0.91
N ILE A 154 2.55 0.12 1.18
CA ILE A 154 1.87 -1.07 0.66
C ILE A 154 0.68 -0.61 -0.17
N LEU A 155 0.73 -0.93 -1.47
CA LEU A 155 -0.17 -0.42 -2.49
C LEU A 155 -0.83 -1.60 -3.22
N ASP A 156 -2.12 -1.84 -2.95
CA ASP A 156 -2.90 -2.92 -3.57
C ASP A 156 -3.83 -2.37 -4.65
N GLU A 157 -3.57 -2.74 -5.92
CA GLU A 157 -4.39 -2.38 -7.10
C GLU A 157 -4.71 -0.87 -7.20
N THR A 158 -3.76 -0.04 -6.85
CA THR A 158 -3.97 1.41 -6.62
C THR A 158 -4.13 2.24 -7.88
N PHE A 159 -3.84 1.71 -9.07
CA PHE A 159 -4.04 2.41 -10.35
C PHE A 159 -5.47 2.29 -10.88
N ASN A 160 -6.29 1.43 -10.30
CA ASN A 160 -7.65 1.20 -10.74
C ASN A 160 -8.51 2.48 -10.65
N GLY A 161 -9.19 2.80 -11.75
CA GLY A 161 -10.06 3.99 -11.83
C GLY A 161 -9.35 5.32 -12.08
N LEU A 162 -8.02 5.32 -12.22
CA LEU A 162 -7.28 6.48 -12.71
C LEU A 162 -7.38 6.55 -14.24
N ASP A 163 -7.45 7.77 -14.77
CA ASP A 163 -7.30 8.02 -16.20
C ASP A 163 -5.82 7.91 -16.62
N LYS A 164 -5.55 7.91 -17.92
CA LYS A 164 -4.20 7.79 -18.48
C LYS A 164 -3.21 8.79 -17.87
N TYR A 165 -3.62 10.04 -17.67
CA TYR A 165 -2.75 11.08 -17.10
C TYR A 165 -2.54 10.85 -15.60
N GLY A 166 -3.58 10.38 -14.90
CA GLY A 166 -3.53 10.02 -13.50
C GLY A 166 -2.57 8.88 -13.23
N VAL A 167 -2.58 7.84 -14.06
CA VAL A 167 -1.64 6.71 -13.96
C VAL A 167 -0.20 7.20 -14.11
N VAL A 168 0.10 7.98 -15.18
CA VAL A 168 1.45 8.53 -15.40
C VAL A 168 1.90 9.40 -14.22
N HIS A 169 1.00 10.24 -13.71
CA HIS A 169 1.30 11.11 -12.57
C HIS A 169 1.66 10.32 -11.32
N ILE A 170 0.84 9.32 -10.94
CA ILE A 170 1.09 8.51 -9.75
C ILE A 170 2.33 7.62 -9.91
N ARG A 171 2.62 7.09 -11.10
CA ARG A 171 3.90 6.39 -11.37
C ARG A 171 5.10 7.30 -11.08
N ASN A 172 5.04 8.56 -11.50
CA ASN A 172 6.12 9.52 -11.21
C ASN A 172 6.26 9.81 -9.70
N VAL A 173 5.13 9.90 -8.97
CA VAL A 173 5.16 10.01 -7.50
C VAL A 173 5.87 8.80 -6.90
N ILE A 174 5.52 7.57 -7.29
CA ILE A 174 6.14 6.33 -6.78
C ILE A 174 7.64 6.29 -7.12
N LYS A 175 8.03 6.68 -8.35
CA LYS A 175 9.46 6.77 -8.73
C LYS A 175 10.22 7.79 -7.87
N GLY A 176 9.59 8.91 -7.52
CA GLY A 176 10.14 9.91 -6.61
C GLY A 176 10.37 9.35 -5.20
N LEU A 177 9.39 8.63 -4.64
CA LEU A 177 9.51 8.00 -3.33
C LEU A 177 10.67 6.99 -3.28
N ARG A 178 10.86 6.19 -4.34
CA ARG A 178 12.02 5.30 -4.45
C ARG A 178 13.34 6.07 -4.48
N ALA A 179 13.40 7.18 -5.21
CA ALA A 179 14.61 8.02 -5.26
C ALA A 179 14.97 8.63 -3.90
N GLU A 180 13.97 8.83 -3.03
CA GLU A 180 14.12 9.23 -1.62
C GLU A 180 14.51 8.07 -0.69
N GLY A 181 14.69 6.85 -1.21
CA GLY A 181 15.06 5.65 -0.44
C GLY A 181 13.90 4.95 0.26
N LYS A 182 12.66 5.30 -0.06
CA LYS A 182 11.46 4.62 0.48
C LYS A 182 11.28 3.26 -0.18
N THR A 183 10.67 2.34 0.55
CA THR A 183 10.31 1.00 0.05
C THR A 183 8.85 0.95 -0.36
N VAL A 184 8.54 0.31 -1.46
CA VAL A 184 7.16 0.16 -1.95
C VAL A 184 6.87 -1.30 -2.27
N ILE A 185 5.81 -1.85 -1.71
CA ILE A 185 5.22 -3.12 -2.14
C ILE A 185 4.01 -2.78 -3.00
N LEU A 186 4.03 -3.20 -4.25
CA LEU A 186 3.01 -2.88 -5.24
C LEU A 186 2.37 -4.15 -5.77
N ALA A 187 1.07 -4.37 -5.50
CA ALA A 187 0.30 -5.36 -6.25
C ALA A 187 -0.38 -4.70 -7.44
N SER A 188 -0.21 -5.27 -8.61
CA SER A 188 -0.89 -4.86 -9.84
C SER A 188 -1.03 -6.05 -10.77
N HIS A 189 -2.15 -6.09 -11.49
CA HIS A 189 -2.36 -7.01 -12.61
C HIS A 189 -1.95 -6.40 -13.97
N ASN A 190 -1.54 -5.13 -13.99
CA ASN A 190 -1.10 -4.44 -15.19
C ASN A 190 0.42 -4.57 -15.37
N GLN A 191 0.85 -5.34 -16.37
CA GLN A 191 2.26 -5.59 -16.64
C GLN A 191 3.07 -4.32 -16.89
N VAL A 192 2.47 -3.28 -17.49
CA VAL A 192 3.17 -2.00 -17.75
C VAL A 192 3.54 -1.29 -16.43
N ASP A 193 2.68 -1.36 -15.39
CA ASP A 193 3.01 -0.77 -14.08
C ASP A 193 4.19 -1.50 -13.45
N ILE A 194 4.21 -2.82 -13.55
CA ILE A 194 5.26 -3.68 -13.01
C ILE A 194 6.59 -3.44 -13.72
N ASP A 195 6.58 -3.40 -15.05
CA ASP A 195 7.81 -3.24 -15.84
C ASP A 195 8.42 -1.85 -15.68
N GLU A 196 7.58 -0.80 -15.54
CA GLU A 196 8.05 0.57 -15.39
C GLU A 196 8.52 0.91 -13.96
N LEU A 197 7.98 0.27 -12.94
CA LEU A 197 8.18 0.69 -11.55
C LEU A 197 9.04 -0.28 -10.75
N CYS A 198 8.88 -1.60 -10.93
CA CYS A 198 9.39 -2.57 -9.97
C CYS A 198 10.85 -2.94 -10.20
N ASP A 199 11.64 -2.98 -9.12
CA ASP A 199 13.01 -3.48 -9.11
C ASP A 199 13.05 -5.00 -9.04
N THR A 200 12.11 -5.61 -8.31
CA THR A 200 11.94 -7.06 -8.17
C THR A 200 10.48 -7.42 -8.37
N VAL A 201 10.22 -8.63 -8.81
CA VAL A 201 8.87 -9.12 -9.08
C VAL A 201 8.71 -10.52 -8.53
N CYS A 202 7.64 -10.71 -7.76
CA CYS A 202 7.16 -12.02 -7.32
C CYS A 202 5.80 -12.30 -7.97
N GLU A 203 5.54 -13.56 -8.28
CA GLU A 203 4.24 -14.02 -8.72
C GLU A 203 3.54 -14.78 -7.59
N MET A 204 2.30 -14.40 -7.33
CA MET A 204 1.40 -15.10 -6.42
C MET A 204 0.42 -15.93 -7.25
N ASP A 205 0.52 -17.24 -7.17
CA ASP A 205 -0.40 -18.17 -7.82
C ASP A 205 -0.92 -19.20 -6.84
N ALA A 206 -2.24 -19.34 -6.74
CA ALA A 206 -2.93 -20.29 -5.85
C ALA A 206 -2.35 -20.31 -4.40
N GLY A 207 -1.97 -19.15 -3.87
CA GLY A 207 -1.44 -18.98 -2.52
C GLY A 207 0.06 -19.23 -2.38
N ILE A 208 0.77 -19.53 -3.45
CA ILE A 208 2.22 -19.74 -3.46
C ILE A 208 2.90 -18.50 -4.07
N LEU A 209 3.93 -18.00 -3.40
CA LEU A 209 4.72 -16.85 -3.86
C LEU A 209 6.04 -17.35 -4.45
N THR A 210 6.32 -16.99 -5.71
CA THR A 210 7.57 -17.33 -6.40
C THR A 210 8.27 -16.09 -6.91
N VAL A 211 9.60 -16.06 -6.87
CA VAL A 211 10.40 -14.95 -7.41
C VAL A 211 10.48 -15.10 -8.92
N VAL A 212 10.19 -14.01 -9.65
CA VAL A 212 10.24 -13.95 -11.13
C VAL A 212 11.42 -13.11 -11.60
N ARG A 213 11.70 -11.99 -10.91
CA ARG A 213 12.79 -11.06 -11.27
C ARG A 213 13.40 -10.42 -10.03
#